data_7cc5f6bc1f2da1705d253857738748a8
#
_entry.id   7cc5f6bc1f2da1705d253857738748a8
#
_cell.length_a   1.000
_cell.length_b   1.000
_cell.length_c   1.000
_cell.angle_alpha   90.00
_cell.angle_beta   90.00
_cell.angle_gamma   90.00
#
_symmetry.space_group_name_H-M   'P 1'
#
loop_
_entity.id
_entity.type
_entity.pdbx_description
1 polymer ?
#
loop_
_entity_poly.entity_id
_entity_poly.type
_entity_poly.pdbx_seq_one_letter_code
_entity_poly.pdbx_strand_id
1 'polypeptide(L)'
;MTNIREIIQTYKDLCSAYDKKISRDEYRKANTGYSSGFIEKVWGSWSNFTEEAEKSLLVNRTDIVKTLKNKKVVITHVPDGADVNLECFYTLENYCDRNKADLVILWGKNVKRNKLFDSSTFNLLRPYLATEVIFEKDKKCLVKDFLIPNTQKNPLVNLDRLTTGYTTVIVGSCKQYMKILPYKQYEDYRIAYSTGTISDVEYKATVSGALDEKNHTLGAVLLDYDDNAQRYVSRNLIFKDGFIYDLNKKYDKENEYKEDSIASMVLGDLHLPEESPSALMDSLDMVNKYKPQYVFIHDVASWNSISHHEFNLHFTRAKNRNNSNQDLETELNIVEERLNIISEKCPKTTFCIISSNHDEFVRKYLEKDFNKDTPNARLAAQLFIKYLDGETILTDVLPENFIQLEKNTSCKINGFEVNEHGDCGIAGAKGSVRSFNRGFDSLIHGHTHSPEIYEKVVVVGTLSKLKLNYNQQGLTNWAHCNCIIHHNGSFQLIFLPQY
;
A
#
# COMPACT_ATOMS: atom_id res chain seq x y z
N MET A 1 -52.58 18.13 -20.22
CA MET A 1 -51.51 17.09 -20.29
C MET A 1 -51.24 16.65 -18.88
N THR A 2 -51.55 15.40 -18.55
CA THR A 2 -51.32 14.85 -17.21
C THR A 2 -49.82 14.83 -16.93
N ASN A 3 -49.43 15.43 -15.81
CA ASN A 3 -48.02 15.55 -15.47
C ASN A 3 -47.49 14.22 -14.92
N ILE A 4 -46.96 13.36 -15.80
CA ILE A 4 -46.36 12.06 -15.47
C ILE A 4 -45.33 12.18 -14.33
N ARG A 5 -44.54 13.27 -14.31
CA ARG A 5 -43.57 13.54 -13.26
C ARG A 5 -44.20 13.74 -11.89
N GLU A 6 -45.37 14.38 -11.84
CA GLU A 6 -46.12 14.62 -10.60
C GLU A 6 -46.66 13.31 -10.01
N ILE A 7 -47.16 12.39 -10.84
CA ILE A 7 -47.63 11.08 -10.40
C ILE A 7 -46.46 10.25 -9.81
N ILE A 8 -45.32 10.23 -10.47
CA ILE A 8 -44.13 9.56 -10.02
C ILE A 8 -43.65 10.18 -8.70
N GLN A 9 -43.62 11.51 -8.60
CA GLN A 9 -43.21 12.20 -7.37
C GLN A 9 -44.11 11.89 -6.19
N THR A 10 -45.44 11.91 -6.41
CA THR A 10 -46.44 11.55 -5.39
C THR A 10 -46.26 10.13 -4.87
N TYR A 11 -45.95 9.16 -5.74
CA TYR A 11 -45.65 7.79 -5.32
C TYR A 11 -44.38 7.72 -4.46
N LYS A 12 -43.35 8.45 -4.83
CA LYS A 12 -42.10 8.54 -4.09
C LYS A 12 -42.27 9.14 -2.70
N ASP A 13 -43.00 10.23 -2.61
CA ASP A 13 -43.29 10.91 -1.35
C ASP A 13 -44.01 9.97 -0.38
N LEU A 14 -44.93 9.15 -0.90
CA LEU A 14 -45.59 8.11 -0.11
C LEU A 14 -44.63 7.01 0.31
N CYS A 15 -43.77 6.51 -0.58
CA CYS A 15 -42.75 5.50 -0.23
C CYS A 15 -41.84 6.02 0.87
N SER A 16 -41.40 7.27 0.78
CA SER A 16 -40.57 7.93 1.79
C SER A 16 -41.31 8.12 3.12
N ALA A 17 -42.57 8.56 3.08
CA ALA A 17 -43.35 8.78 4.28
C ALA A 17 -43.64 7.49 5.08
N TYR A 18 -43.74 6.35 4.41
CA TYR A 18 -44.00 5.05 5.01
C TYR A 18 -42.75 4.17 5.16
N ASP A 19 -41.60 4.68 4.77
CA ASP A 19 -40.30 3.98 4.77
C ASP A 19 -40.37 2.57 4.15
N LYS A 20 -41.13 2.43 3.07
CA LYS A 20 -41.31 1.18 2.34
C LYS A 20 -41.90 1.40 0.95
N LYS A 21 -41.77 0.39 0.10
CA LYS A 21 -42.45 0.34 -1.20
C LYS A 21 -43.97 0.26 -0.99
N ILE A 22 -44.70 1.20 -1.57
CA ILE A 22 -46.17 1.31 -1.45
C ILE A 22 -46.86 0.37 -2.46
N SER A 23 -47.69 -0.50 -1.94
CA SER A 23 -48.56 -1.38 -2.77
C SER A 23 -49.66 -0.59 -3.48
N ARG A 24 -50.25 -1.20 -4.53
CA ARG A 24 -51.35 -0.62 -5.25
C ARG A 24 -52.53 -0.20 -4.36
N ASP A 25 -52.89 -1.02 -3.37
CA ASP A 25 -54.00 -0.79 -2.45
C ASP A 25 -53.67 0.33 -1.44
N GLU A 26 -52.44 0.42 -0.97
CA GLU A 26 -51.99 1.51 -0.10
C GLU A 26 -52.00 2.85 -0.85
N TYR A 27 -51.50 2.86 -2.10
CA TYR A 27 -51.57 4.05 -2.95
C TYR A 27 -53.03 4.53 -3.18
N ARG A 28 -53.94 3.57 -3.44
CA ARG A 28 -55.37 3.89 -3.61
C ARG A 28 -55.99 4.48 -2.34
N LYS A 29 -55.60 3.98 -1.16
CA LYS A 29 -56.06 4.49 0.14
C LYS A 29 -55.52 5.89 0.47
N ALA A 30 -54.36 6.24 -0.05
CA ALA A 30 -53.70 7.53 0.20
C ALA A 30 -54.42 8.72 -0.53
N ASN A 31 -55.36 8.46 -1.39
CA ASN A 31 -56.17 9.46 -2.10
C ASN A 31 -55.37 10.59 -2.77
N THR A 32 -54.36 10.18 -3.56
CA THR A 32 -53.35 11.06 -4.15
C THR A 32 -53.77 11.92 -5.33
N GLY A 33 -55.08 11.95 -5.65
CA GLY A 33 -55.63 12.65 -6.82
C GLY A 33 -55.52 11.86 -8.14
N TYR A 34 -54.75 10.77 -8.17
CA TYR A 34 -54.61 9.89 -9.33
C TYR A 34 -55.04 8.46 -8.99
N SER A 35 -56.00 7.92 -9.75
CA SER A 35 -56.44 6.55 -9.49
C SER A 35 -55.45 5.51 -9.97
N SER A 36 -55.37 4.38 -9.27
CA SER A 36 -54.52 3.26 -9.71
C SER A 36 -54.92 2.73 -11.10
N GLY A 37 -56.19 2.80 -11.45
CA GLY A 37 -56.66 2.43 -12.79
C GLY A 37 -56.19 3.39 -13.88
N PHE A 38 -56.04 4.68 -13.59
CA PHE A 38 -55.42 5.64 -14.50
C PHE A 38 -53.93 5.35 -14.69
N ILE A 39 -53.22 5.04 -13.61
CA ILE A 39 -51.82 4.68 -13.65
C ILE A 39 -51.61 3.43 -14.52
N GLU A 40 -52.43 2.38 -14.31
CA GLU A 40 -52.31 1.15 -15.12
C GLU A 40 -52.64 1.40 -16.60
N LYS A 41 -53.54 2.33 -16.90
CA LYS A 41 -53.85 2.72 -18.28
C LYS A 41 -52.65 3.41 -18.96
N VAL A 42 -51.86 4.17 -18.22
CA VAL A 42 -50.66 4.87 -18.73
C VAL A 42 -49.48 3.95 -18.86
N TRP A 43 -49.21 3.08 -17.88
CA TRP A 43 -48.03 2.23 -17.81
C TRP A 43 -48.29 0.75 -18.14
N GLY A 44 -49.51 0.36 -18.44
CA GLY A 44 -49.89 -1.01 -18.75
C GLY A 44 -50.10 -1.89 -17.52
N SER A 45 -49.39 -1.66 -16.43
CA SER A 45 -49.52 -2.37 -15.15
C SER A 45 -49.02 -1.55 -13.98
N TRP A 46 -49.43 -1.89 -12.75
CA TRP A 46 -48.86 -1.33 -11.52
C TRP A 46 -47.37 -1.66 -11.37
N SER A 47 -46.95 -2.86 -11.74
CA SER A 47 -45.56 -3.27 -11.70
C SER A 47 -44.67 -2.40 -12.61
N ASN A 48 -45.10 -2.14 -13.85
CA ASN A 48 -44.39 -1.28 -14.79
C ASN A 48 -44.28 0.15 -14.27
N PHE A 49 -45.36 0.67 -13.67
CA PHE A 49 -45.32 2.00 -13.06
C PHE A 49 -44.32 2.08 -11.91
N THR A 50 -44.37 1.13 -10.97
CA THR A 50 -43.42 1.11 -9.83
C THR A 50 -41.96 0.93 -10.27
N GLU A 51 -41.74 0.11 -11.29
CA GLU A 51 -40.40 -0.04 -11.88
C GLU A 51 -39.89 1.26 -12.53
N GLU A 52 -40.78 1.98 -13.25
CA GLU A 52 -40.39 3.27 -13.84
C GLU A 52 -40.23 4.36 -12.78
N ALA A 53 -41.09 4.37 -11.74
CA ALA A 53 -40.92 5.27 -10.60
C ALA A 53 -39.61 5.01 -9.86
N GLU A 54 -39.20 3.75 -9.67
CA GLU A 54 -37.90 3.38 -9.10
C GLU A 54 -36.74 3.78 -10.01
N LYS A 55 -36.81 3.50 -11.31
CA LYS A 55 -35.79 3.95 -12.29
C LYS A 55 -35.63 5.47 -12.29
N SER A 56 -36.69 6.23 -12.09
CA SER A 56 -36.63 7.69 -12.02
C SER A 56 -36.09 8.25 -10.69
N LEU A 57 -35.84 7.39 -9.67
CA LEU A 57 -35.10 7.70 -8.44
C LEU A 57 -33.63 7.55 -8.65
N LEU A 58 -33.19 6.82 -9.69
CA LEU A 58 -31.79 6.53 -9.94
C LEU A 58 -31.08 7.74 -10.53
N VAL A 59 -29.90 8.01 -10.04
CA VAL A 59 -29.07 9.12 -10.50
C VAL A 59 -28.03 8.61 -11.49
N ASN A 60 -28.11 9.10 -12.72
CA ASN A 60 -27.10 8.77 -13.73
C ASN A 60 -25.76 9.40 -13.39
N ARG A 61 -24.68 8.61 -13.47
CA ARG A 61 -23.33 9.09 -13.30
C ARG A 61 -23.00 10.18 -14.35
N THR A 62 -22.48 11.27 -13.87
CA THR A 62 -21.96 12.38 -14.68
C THR A 62 -20.48 12.63 -14.37
N ASP A 63 -19.78 13.25 -15.28
CA ASP A 63 -18.41 13.66 -15.01
C ASP A 63 -18.39 14.86 -14.06
N ILE A 64 -17.63 14.71 -12.97
CA ILE A 64 -17.44 15.72 -11.93
C ILE A 64 -15.95 15.94 -11.77
N VAL A 65 -15.48 17.14 -12.15
CA VAL A 65 -14.09 17.55 -11.97
C VAL A 65 -14.02 18.47 -10.75
N LYS A 66 -13.17 18.13 -9.79
CA LYS A 66 -12.88 18.96 -8.61
C LYS A 66 -11.50 19.57 -8.72
N THR A 67 -11.38 20.85 -8.35
CA THR A 67 -10.07 21.53 -8.20
C THR A 67 -9.80 21.73 -6.73
N LEU A 68 -8.67 21.23 -6.25
CA LEU A 68 -8.29 21.25 -4.83
C LEU A 68 -7.03 22.10 -4.60
N LYS A 69 -7.02 22.80 -3.45
CA LYS A 69 -5.92 23.65 -2.96
C LYS A 69 -5.32 23.11 -1.66
N ASN A 70 -6.04 22.23 -0.98
CA ASN A 70 -5.66 21.71 0.33
C ASN A 70 -4.35 20.90 0.24
N LYS A 71 -3.57 20.95 1.31
CA LYS A 71 -2.34 20.17 1.44
C LYS A 71 -2.62 18.70 1.78
N LYS A 72 -3.77 18.40 2.39
CA LYS A 72 -4.18 17.04 2.75
C LYS A 72 -5.46 16.64 2.04
N VAL A 73 -5.42 15.53 1.36
CA VAL A 73 -6.57 14.99 0.62
C VAL A 73 -6.64 13.48 0.83
N VAL A 74 -7.80 13.00 1.24
CA VAL A 74 -8.11 11.56 1.37
C VAL A 74 -8.96 11.15 0.18
N ILE A 75 -8.51 10.14 -0.54
CA ILE A 75 -9.15 9.68 -1.78
C ILE A 75 -9.57 8.24 -1.62
N THR A 76 -10.85 7.99 -1.77
CA THR A 76 -11.45 6.65 -1.79
C THR A 76 -12.27 6.46 -3.07
N HIS A 77 -13.00 5.36 -3.16
CA HIS A 77 -13.78 5.01 -4.34
C HIS A 77 -15.14 4.45 -3.95
N VAL A 78 -16.10 4.60 -4.84
CA VAL A 78 -17.39 3.92 -4.75
C VAL A 78 -17.86 3.54 -6.16
N PRO A 79 -18.17 2.25 -6.45
CA PRO A 79 -18.80 1.86 -7.69
C PRO A 79 -20.26 2.35 -7.73
N ASP A 80 -20.72 2.79 -8.89
CA ASP A 80 -22.10 3.24 -9.06
C ASP A 80 -23.10 2.16 -8.63
N GLY A 81 -24.09 2.55 -7.80
CA GLY A 81 -25.12 1.66 -7.28
C GLY A 81 -24.64 0.58 -6.31
N ALA A 82 -23.44 0.70 -5.76
CA ALA A 82 -22.97 -0.17 -4.67
C ALA A 82 -23.52 0.32 -3.32
N ASP A 83 -23.74 -0.62 -2.40
CA ASP A 83 -24.11 -0.32 -1.04
C ASP A 83 -22.92 0.30 -0.30
N VAL A 84 -23.14 1.38 0.43
CA VAL A 84 -22.09 2.11 1.16
C VAL A 84 -21.90 1.51 2.55
N ASN A 85 -20.68 1.17 2.90
CA ASN A 85 -20.30 0.86 4.26
C ASN A 85 -20.26 2.16 5.07
N LEU A 86 -21.34 2.46 5.76
CA LEU A 86 -21.51 3.72 6.49
C LEU A 86 -20.49 3.89 7.62
N GLU A 87 -20.06 2.80 8.25
CA GLU A 87 -19.08 2.87 9.32
C GLU A 87 -17.71 3.31 8.76
N CYS A 88 -17.27 2.72 7.65
CA CYS A 88 -16.06 3.15 6.94
C CYS A 88 -16.16 4.60 6.46
N PHE A 89 -17.31 4.98 5.87
CA PHE A 89 -17.53 6.34 5.35
C PHE A 89 -17.43 7.39 6.48
N TYR A 90 -18.17 7.20 7.58
CA TYR A 90 -18.10 8.15 8.70
C TYR A 90 -16.76 8.16 9.42
N THR A 91 -16.05 7.04 9.45
CA THR A 91 -14.68 7.00 9.99
C THR A 91 -13.71 7.83 9.13
N LEU A 92 -13.83 7.75 7.80
CA LEU A 92 -13.04 8.60 6.89
C LEU A 92 -13.42 10.08 7.00
N GLU A 93 -14.70 10.38 7.16
CA GLU A 93 -15.18 11.75 7.36
C GLU A 93 -14.62 12.34 8.66
N ASN A 94 -14.73 11.62 9.80
CA ASN A 94 -14.12 12.02 11.07
C ASN A 94 -12.59 12.18 10.96
N TYR A 95 -11.91 11.25 10.27
CA TYR A 95 -10.47 11.37 10.01
C TYR A 95 -10.15 12.68 9.27
N CYS A 96 -10.90 13.00 8.21
CA CYS A 96 -10.69 14.21 7.42
C CYS A 96 -10.91 15.47 8.24
N ASP A 97 -11.99 15.54 9.02
CA ASP A 97 -12.32 16.69 9.87
C ASP A 97 -11.19 16.97 10.88
N ARG A 98 -10.72 15.93 11.58
CA ARG A 98 -9.66 16.05 12.58
C ARG A 98 -8.30 16.42 11.99
N ASN A 99 -8.02 15.97 10.76
CA ASN A 99 -6.75 16.24 10.08
C ASN A 99 -6.82 17.42 9.11
N LYS A 100 -7.96 18.14 9.02
CA LYS A 100 -8.20 19.23 8.07
C LYS A 100 -7.91 18.80 6.61
N ALA A 101 -8.33 17.60 6.27
CA ALA A 101 -8.15 17.02 4.94
C ALA A 101 -9.45 17.13 4.13
N ASP A 102 -9.34 17.28 2.82
CA ASP A 102 -10.49 17.15 1.92
C ASP A 102 -10.78 15.66 1.67
N LEU A 103 -12.04 15.25 1.81
CA LEU A 103 -12.48 13.92 1.39
C LEU A 103 -12.91 13.96 -0.09
N VAL A 104 -12.39 13.03 -0.88
CA VAL A 104 -12.78 12.82 -2.27
C VAL A 104 -13.17 11.36 -2.47
N ILE A 105 -14.33 11.14 -3.07
CA ILE A 105 -14.81 9.80 -3.43
C ILE A 105 -14.84 9.70 -4.96
N LEU A 106 -13.96 8.91 -5.54
CA LEU A 106 -13.97 8.63 -6.95
C LEU A 106 -15.23 7.80 -7.31
N TRP A 107 -16.10 8.39 -8.10
CA TRP A 107 -17.34 7.76 -8.51
C TRP A 107 -17.11 6.86 -9.73
N GLY A 108 -16.89 5.57 -9.47
CA GLY A 108 -16.66 4.56 -10.49
C GLY A 108 -17.95 4.09 -11.16
N LYS A 109 -17.86 3.70 -12.43
CA LYS A 109 -18.98 3.07 -13.13
C LYS A 109 -19.08 1.59 -12.79
N ASN A 110 -20.27 1.12 -12.47
CA ASN A 110 -20.51 -0.32 -12.30
C ASN A 110 -20.72 -1.00 -13.67
N VAL A 111 -19.63 -1.40 -14.31
CA VAL A 111 -19.63 -1.89 -15.69
C VAL A 111 -20.44 -3.17 -15.89
N LYS A 112 -20.68 -3.97 -14.82
CA LYS A 112 -21.33 -5.29 -14.96
C LYS A 112 -22.80 -5.35 -14.53
N ARG A 113 -23.30 -4.39 -13.75
CA ARG A 113 -24.62 -4.49 -13.12
C ARG A 113 -25.63 -3.43 -13.54
N ASN A 114 -25.24 -2.39 -14.27
CA ASN A 114 -26.07 -1.21 -14.56
C ASN A 114 -26.87 -0.70 -13.33
N LYS A 115 -26.34 -0.98 -12.12
CA LYS A 115 -26.90 -0.42 -10.91
C LYS A 115 -26.51 1.05 -10.85
N LEU A 116 -27.43 1.88 -10.45
CA LEU A 116 -27.27 3.32 -10.24
C LEU A 116 -27.55 3.64 -8.77
N PHE A 117 -27.00 4.73 -8.26
CA PHE A 117 -27.35 5.18 -6.92
C PHE A 117 -28.81 5.60 -6.87
N ASP A 118 -29.48 5.27 -5.76
CA ASP A 118 -30.70 5.94 -5.36
C ASP A 118 -30.41 7.39 -4.94
N SER A 119 -31.48 8.20 -4.90
CA SER A 119 -31.35 9.63 -4.58
C SER A 119 -30.81 9.88 -3.17
N SER A 120 -31.07 9.00 -2.20
CA SER A 120 -30.63 9.18 -0.81
C SER A 120 -29.12 8.95 -0.70
N THR A 121 -28.61 7.85 -1.23
CA THR A 121 -27.18 7.55 -1.31
C THR A 121 -26.43 8.62 -2.10
N PHE A 122 -26.98 9.05 -3.25
CA PHE A 122 -26.38 10.13 -4.03
C PHE A 122 -26.29 11.43 -3.23
N ASN A 123 -27.35 11.84 -2.53
CA ASN A 123 -27.35 13.08 -1.75
C ASN A 123 -26.34 13.04 -0.59
N LEU A 124 -26.18 11.88 0.06
CA LEU A 124 -25.16 11.67 1.09
C LEU A 124 -23.75 11.86 0.54
N LEU A 125 -23.44 11.24 -0.59
CA LEU A 125 -22.08 11.23 -1.16
C LEU A 125 -21.77 12.44 -2.03
N ARG A 126 -22.78 13.15 -2.56
CA ARG A 126 -22.63 14.24 -3.53
C ARG A 126 -21.57 15.28 -3.19
N PRO A 127 -21.41 15.74 -1.93
CA PRO A 127 -20.39 16.73 -1.58
C PRO A 127 -18.95 16.22 -1.88
N TYR A 128 -18.73 14.92 -1.82
CA TYR A 128 -17.43 14.26 -1.92
C TYR A 128 -17.15 13.67 -3.31
N LEU A 129 -18.20 13.41 -4.13
CA LEU A 129 -18.05 12.74 -5.42
C LEU A 129 -17.18 13.53 -6.40
N ALA A 130 -16.30 12.81 -7.08
CA ALA A 130 -15.52 13.29 -8.23
C ALA A 130 -15.27 12.15 -9.22
N THR A 131 -15.03 12.47 -10.49
CA THR A 131 -14.51 11.54 -11.50
C THR A 131 -13.06 11.87 -11.82
N GLU A 132 -12.63 13.10 -11.55
CA GLU A 132 -11.28 13.59 -11.73
C GLU A 132 -10.97 14.70 -10.73
N VAL A 133 -9.72 14.77 -10.27
CA VAL A 133 -9.24 15.83 -9.38
C VAL A 133 -8.06 16.55 -10.02
N ILE A 134 -8.11 17.87 -10.02
CA ILE A 134 -7.02 18.76 -10.43
C ILE A 134 -6.44 19.41 -9.18
N PHE A 135 -5.14 19.27 -8.98
CA PHE A 135 -4.42 19.89 -7.88
C PHE A 135 -3.76 21.19 -8.33
N GLU A 136 -4.01 22.29 -7.62
CA GLU A 136 -3.38 23.56 -7.96
C GLU A 136 -1.87 23.56 -7.64
N LYS A 137 -1.47 22.88 -6.58
CA LYS A 137 -0.09 22.85 -6.08
C LYS A 137 0.81 21.84 -6.82
N ASP A 138 0.25 20.74 -7.29
CA ASP A 138 1.03 19.69 -7.94
C ASP A 138 0.36 19.23 -9.23
N LYS A 139 0.82 19.77 -10.36
CA LYS A 139 0.34 19.42 -11.68
C LYS A 139 0.76 18.02 -12.16
N LYS A 140 1.69 17.37 -11.44
CA LYS A 140 2.14 16.01 -11.72
C LYS A 140 1.40 14.94 -10.90
N CYS A 141 0.41 15.34 -10.09
CA CYS A 141 -0.49 14.44 -9.38
C CYS A 141 -1.77 14.22 -10.21
N LEU A 142 -2.00 12.99 -10.67
CA LEU A 142 -3.18 12.58 -11.42
C LEU A 142 -4.10 11.73 -10.54
N VAL A 143 -5.32 12.18 -10.33
CA VAL A 143 -6.37 11.44 -9.63
C VAL A 143 -7.59 11.36 -10.53
N LYS A 144 -7.91 10.13 -10.99
CA LYS A 144 -8.97 9.94 -11.97
C LYS A 144 -9.59 8.54 -11.90
N ASP A 145 -10.91 8.47 -12.09
CA ASP A 145 -11.57 7.20 -12.35
C ASP A 145 -11.39 6.79 -13.83
N PHE A 146 -10.64 5.70 -14.03
CA PHE A 146 -10.40 5.08 -15.34
C PHE A 146 -11.41 3.97 -15.69
N LEU A 147 -12.53 3.89 -15.00
CA LEU A 147 -13.56 2.87 -15.19
C LEU A 147 -13.01 1.44 -15.04
N ILE A 148 -12.18 1.22 -14.05
CA ILE A 148 -11.56 -0.09 -13.77
C ILE A 148 -12.64 -1.05 -13.25
N PRO A 149 -12.87 -2.21 -13.89
CA PRO A 149 -13.84 -3.18 -13.40
C PRO A 149 -13.47 -3.73 -12.01
N ASN A 150 -14.41 -3.89 -11.11
CA ASN A 150 -14.19 -4.43 -9.76
C ASN A 150 -13.52 -5.82 -9.77
N THR A 151 -13.70 -6.58 -10.87
CA THR A 151 -13.11 -7.92 -11.08
C THR A 151 -11.74 -7.89 -11.77
N GLN A 152 -11.18 -6.71 -12.05
CA GLN A 152 -9.83 -6.63 -12.60
C GLN A 152 -8.83 -7.04 -11.53
N LYS A 153 -7.99 -8.06 -11.81
CA LYS A 153 -7.04 -8.62 -10.83
C LYS A 153 -6.05 -7.56 -10.32
N ASN A 154 -5.45 -6.80 -11.22
CA ASN A 154 -4.53 -5.73 -10.85
C ASN A 154 -5.02 -4.42 -11.49
N PRO A 155 -5.55 -3.50 -10.69
CA PRO A 155 -6.06 -2.22 -11.17
C PRO A 155 -4.97 -1.29 -11.74
N LEU A 156 -3.69 -1.56 -11.46
CA LEU A 156 -2.56 -0.73 -11.89
C LEU A 156 -1.88 -1.19 -13.18
N VAL A 157 -2.45 -2.18 -13.89
CA VAL A 157 -1.88 -2.67 -15.17
C VAL A 157 -1.88 -1.57 -16.22
N ASN A 158 -0.75 -1.42 -16.92
CA ASN A 158 -0.51 -0.46 -18.02
C ASN A 158 -0.57 1.03 -17.65
N LEU A 159 -0.73 1.39 -16.36
CA LEU A 159 -0.72 2.79 -15.95
C LEU A 159 0.64 3.46 -16.22
N ASP A 160 1.74 2.73 -16.12
CA ASP A 160 3.09 3.19 -16.44
C ASP A 160 3.21 3.81 -17.83
N ARG A 161 2.53 3.24 -18.83
CA ARG A 161 2.50 3.73 -20.22
C ARG A 161 1.57 4.93 -20.41
N LEU A 162 0.43 4.91 -19.69
CA LEU A 162 -0.61 5.93 -19.83
C LEU A 162 -0.25 7.24 -19.13
N THR A 163 0.60 7.18 -18.10
CA THR A 163 0.83 8.28 -17.15
C THR A 163 2.28 8.75 -17.07
N THR A 164 3.01 8.72 -18.18
CA THR A 164 4.45 9.04 -18.25
C THR A 164 4.83 10.44 -17.74
N GLY A 165 3.94 11.40 -17.75
CA GLY A 165 4.19 12.78 -17.27
C GLY A 165 3.90 13.01 -15.79
N TYR A 166 3.39 12.00 -15.06
CA TYR A 166 2.93 12.16 -13.69
C TYR A 166 3.85 11.45 -12.69
N THR A 167 4.05 12.07 -11.52
CA THR A 167 4.80 11.49 -10.39
C THR A 167 3.89 10.68 -9.47
N THR A 168 2.65 11.11 -9.26
CA THR A 168 1.67 10.43 -8.43
C THR A 168 0.40 10.15 -9.23
N VAL A 169 -0.05 8.90 -9.23
CA VAL A 169 -1.24 8.46 -9.97
C VAL A 169 -2.16 7.69 -9.04
N ILE A 170 -3.38 8.18 -8.86
CA ILE A 170 -4.40 7.52 -8.04
C ILE A 170 -5.59 7.15 -8.91
N VAL A 171 -6.01 5.89 -8.85
CA VAL A 171 -7.15 5.36 -9.60
C VAL A 171 -8.19 4.74 -8.67
N GLY A 172 -9.47 4.87 -9.01
CA GLY A 172 -10.57 4.26 -8.26
C GLY A 172 -10.61 2.74 -8.44
N SER A 173 -10.69 2.00 -7.34
CA SER A 173 -10.88 0.53 -7.36
C SER A 173 -11.32 0.03 -5.99
N CYS A 174 -12.04 -1.11 -5.95
CA CYS A 174 -12.36 -1.81 -4.71
C CYS A 174 -11.18 -2.55 -4.09
N LYS A 175 -10.02 -2.56 -4.75
CA LYS A 175 -8.77 -3.18 -4.27
C LYS A 175 -7.75 -2.08 -4.02
N GLN A 176 -6.98 -2.20 -2.94
CA GLN A 176 -5.91 -1.26 -2.65
C GLN A 176 -4.57 -1.88 -3.02
N TYR A 177 -4.01 -1.42 -4.14
CA TYR A 177 -2.71 -1.82 -4.66
C TYR A 177 -1.82 -0.59 -4.78
N MET A 178 -0.52 -0.82 -4.74
CA MET A 178 0.48 0.23 -4.96
C MET A 178 1.69 -0.34 -5.68
N LYS A 179 2.31 0.43 -6.54
CA LYS A 179 3.63 0.13 -7.11
C LYS A 179 4.39 1.39 -7.47
N ILE A 180 5.71 1.28 -7.43
CA ILE A 180 6.58 2.29 -8.03
C ILE A 180 6.61 2.07 -9.54
N LEU A 181 6.32 3.13 -10.30
CA LEU A 181 6.41 3.12 -11.76
C LEU A 181 7.86 3.40 -12.16
N PRO A 182 8.34 2.84 -13.28
CA PRO A 182 9.68 3.13 -13.77
C PRO A 182 9.92 4.63 -13.97
N TYR A 183 11.05 5.12 -13.49
CA TYR A 183 11.44 6.54 -13.58
C TYR A 183 12.95 6.67 -13.82
N LYS A 184 13.38 7.83 -14.30
CA LYS A 184 14.82 8.12 -14.51
C LYS A 184 15.48 8.44 -13.17
N GLN A 185 16.68 7.94 -12.95
CA GLN A 185 17.38 8.07 -11.66
C GLN A 185 17.70 9.51 -11.21
N TYR A 186 17.53 10.51 -12.07
CA TYR A 186 17.68 11.93 -11.75
C TYR A 186 16.35 12.67 -11.61
N GLU A 187 15.23 11.93 -11.65
CA GLU A 187 13.87 12.44 -11.44
C GLU A 187 13.32 11.91 -10.10
N ASP A 188 12.23 12.50 -9.63
CA ASP A 188 11.49 11.98 -8.48
C ASP A 188 10.88 10.61 -8.79
N TYR A 189 10.78 9.74 -7.79
CA TYR A 189 10.09 8.47 -7.96
C TYR A 189 8.64 8.67 -8.38
N ARG A 190 8.16 7.77 -9.20
CA ARG A 190 6.79 7.74 -9.69
C ARG A 190 6.02 6.63 -9.00
N ILE A 191 4.84 6.96 -8.48
CA ILE A 191 4.02 6.03 -7.71
C ILE A 191 2.61 5.93 -8.27
N ALA A 192 2.05 4.74 -8.30
CA ALA A 192 0.64 4.50 -8.60
C ALA A 192 -0.04 3.77 -7.46
N TYR A 193 -1.23 4.25 -7.07
CA TYR A 193 -2.14 3.62 -6.12
C TYR A 193 -3.49 3.35 -6.74
N SER A 194 -4.13 2.27 -6.30
CA SER A 194 -5.59 2.13 -6.33
C SER A 194 -6.15 2.33 -4.92
N THR A 195 -7.30 2.98 -4.83
CA THR A 195 -7.77 3.59 -3.59
C THR A 195 -8.22 2.63 -2.50
N GLY A 196 -8.73 1.44 -2.82
CA GLY A 196 -9.73 0.82 -1.95
C GLY A 196 -11.09 1.50 -2.11
N THR A 197 -12.06 1.19 -1.28
CA THR A 197 -13.45 1.64 -1.42
C THR A 197 -14.11 1.90 -0.08
N ILE A 198 -15.25 2.61 -0.11
CA ILE A 198 -16.18 2.74 1.02
C ILE A 198 -17.42 1.87 0.83
N SER A 199 -17.45 0.97 -0.11
CA SER A 199 -18.64 0.18 -0.44
C SER A 199 -18.48 -1.30 -0.16
N ASP A 200 -19.57 -1.93 0.25
CA ASP A 200 -19.70 -3.37 0.21
C ASP A 200 -20.04 -3.78 -1.23
N VAL A 201 -19.28 -4.69 -1.79
CA VAL A 201 -19.48 -5.18 -3.15
C VAL A 201 -19.83 -6.66 -3.11
N GLU A 202 -20.97 -7.01 -3.66
CA GLU A 202 -21.34 -8.41 -3.87
C GLU A 202 -20.51 -9.02 -5.00
N TYR A 203 -19.78 -10.06 -4.70
CA TYR A 203 -19.07 -10.85 -5.68
C TYR A 203 -19.86 -12.10 -6.07
N LYS A 204 -19.62 -12.62 -7.28
CA LYS A 204 -20.25 -13.87 -7.71
C LYS A 204 -19.70 -15.04 -6.90
N ALA A 205 -20.53 -16.04 -6.58
CA ALA A 205 -20.13 -17.29 -5.92
C ALA A 205 -19.33 -18.19 -6.88
N THR A 206 -18.15 -17.72 -7.30
CA THR A 206 -17.18 -18.41 -8.15
C THR A 206 -15.80 -18.28 -7.53
N VAL A 207 -14.84 -19.14 -7.90
CA VAL A 207 -13.44 -19.02 -7.42
C VAL A 207 -12.88 -17.62 -7.67
N SER A 208 -13.12 -17.05 -8.84
CA SER A 208 -12.68 -15.67 -9.13
C SER A 208 -13.38 -14.63 -8.23
N GLY A 209 -14.68 -14.82 -7.97
CA GLY A 209 -15.42 -13.91 -7.08
C GLY A 209 -14.95 -13.99 -5.64
N ALA A 210 -14.67 -15.18 -5.14
CA ALA A 210 -14.10 -15.36 -3.79
C ALA A 210 -12.70 -14.75 -3.66
N LEU A 211 -11.88 -14.80 -4.71
CA LEU A 211 -10.59 -14.11 -4.75
C LEU A 211 -10.77 -12.57 -4.80
N ASP A 212 -11.75 -12.09 -5.56
CA ASP A 212 -12.05 -10.65 -5.62
C ASP A 212 -12.55 -10.14 -4.26
N GLU A 213 -13.37 -10.92 -3.54
CA GLU A 213 -13.85 -10.64 -2.19
C GLU A 213 -12.70 -10.64 -1.17
N LYS A 214 -11.78 -11.63 -1.23
CA LYS A 214 -10.59 -11.69 -0.38
C LYS A 214 -9.71 -10.45 -0.53
N ASN A 215 -9.66 -9.85 -1.71
CA ASN A 215 -8.84 -8.70 -2.05
C ASN A 215 -9.60 -7.37 -1.99
N HIS A 216 -10.88 -7.41 -1.62
CA HIS A 216 -11.66 -6.22 -1.37
C HIS A 216 -11.11 -5.47 -0.16
N THR A 217 -10.88 -4.17 -0.30
CA THR A 217 -10.28 -3.36 0.75
C THR A 217 -11.15 -2.14 1.03
N LEU A 218 -11.74 -2.10 2.22
CA LEU A 218 -12.32 -0.86 2.74
C LEU A 218 -11.18 0.07 3.14
N GLY A 219 -11.18 1.30 2.62
CA GLY A 219 -10.11 2.25 2.89
C GLY A 219 -9.96 3.35 1.85
N ALA A 220 -8.81 4.03 1.93
CA ALA A 220 -8.50 5.21 1.14
C ALA A 220 -6.98 5.35 0.92
N VAL A 221 -6.59 6.33 0.14
CA VAL A 221 -5.21 6.83 0.02
C VAL A 221 -5.18 8.26 0.53
N LEU A 222 -4.30 8.54 1.48
CA LEU A 222 -3.99 9.90 1.90
C LEU A 222 -2.91 10.48 1.00
N LEU A 223 -3.14 11.68 0.51
CA LEU A 223 -2.14 12.55 -0.10
C LEU A 223 -1.84 13.69 0.87
N ASP A 224 -0.57 13.86 1.24
CA ASP A 224 -0.06 14.92 2.11
C ASP A 224 1.00 15.71 1.36
N TYR A 225 0.79 17.03 1.17
CA TYR A 225 1.68 17.85 0.36
C TYR A 225 2.93 18.21 1.16
N ASP A 226 4.07 17.76 0.69
CA ASP A 226 5.38 18.11 1.23
C ASP A 226 5.88 19.39 0.58
N ASP A 227 6.01 20.45 1.39
CA ASP A 227 6.49 21.76 0.93
C ASP A 227 7.97 21.73 0.51
N ASN A 228 8.78 20.82 1.05
CA ASN A 228 10.20 20.70 0.68
C ASN A 228 10.35 19.97 -0.66
N ALA A 229 9.64 18.85 -0.82
CA ALA A 229 9.64 18.07 -2.04
C ALA A 229 8.75 18.67 -3.15
N GLN A 230 7.93 19.69 -2.84
CA GLN A 230 6.97 20.34 -3.76
C GLN A 230 6.04 19.34 -4.47
N ARG A 231 5.63 18.28 -3.74
CA ARG A 231 4.77 17.20 -4.27
C ARG A 231 3.90 16.58 -3.19
N TYR A 232 2.86 15.87 -3.60
CA TYR A 232 2.11 15.01 -2.68
C TYR A 232 2.87 13.72 -2.39
N VAL A 233 3.07 13.44 -1.11
CA VAL A 233 3.49 12.14 -0.59
C VAL A 233 2.24 11.34 -0.23
N SER A 234 2.23 10.07 -0.58
CA SER A 234 1.05 9.22 -0.41
C SER A 234 1.28 8.11 0.60
N ARG A 235 0.22 7.73 1.32
CA ARG A 235 0.18 6.51 2.12
C ARG A 235 -1.21 5.91 2.15
N ASN A 236 -1.26 4.61 2.34
CA ASN A 236 -2.51 3.86 2.38
C ASN A 236 -3.19 3.99 3.75
N LEU A 237 -4.52 4.09 3.74
CA LEU A 237 -5.39 4.01 4.90
C LEU A 237 -6.31 2.80 4.72
N ILE A 238 -6.30 1.88 5.70
CA ILE A 238 -7.12 0.67 5.68
C ILE A 238 -8.12 0.75 6.82
N PHE A 239 -9.42 0.64 6.50
CA PHE A 239 -10.46 0.47 7.50
C PHE A 239 -10.57 -1.01 7.86
N LYS A 240 -10.35 -1.33 9.13
CA LYS A 240 -10.40 -2.69 9.64
C LYS A 240 -10.83 -2.67 11.12
N ASP A 241 -11.75 -3.58 11.49
CA ASP A 241 -12.25 -3.77 12.85
C ASP A 241 -12.81 -2.46 13.48
N GLY A 242 -13.51 -1.64 12.65
CA GLY A 242 -14.11 -0.37 13.08
C GLY A 242 -13.15 0.82 13.12
N PHE A 243 -11.87 0.65 12.71
CA PHE A 243 -10.86 1.68 12.83
C PHE A 243 -10.07 1.92 11.54
N ILE A 244 -9.63 3.16 11.38
CA ILE A 244 -8.53 3.54 10.48
C ILE A 244 -7.33 3.92 11.33
N TYR A 245 -6.16 3.34 11.00
CA TYR A 245 -4.90 3.73 11.60
C TYR A 245 -4.11 4.65 10.65
N ASP A 246 -3.54 5.71 11.22
CA ASP A 246 -2.56 6.56 10.55
C ASP A 246 -1.39 6.83 11.49
N LEU A 247 -0.23 6.24 11.18
CA LEU A 247 0.97 6.27 12.03
C LEU A 247 0.67 5.71 13.42
N ASN A 248 0.79 6.52 14.47
CA ASN A 248 0.47 6.11 15.85
C ASN A 248 -0.89 6.64 16.35
N LYS A 249 -1.82 6.89 15.45
CA LYS A 249 -3.18 7.29 15.78
C LYS A 249 -4.18 6.32 15.18
N LYS A 250 -5.31 6.14 15.84
CA LYS A 250 -6.45 5.41 15.29
C LYS A 250 -7.71 6.25 15.40
N TYR A 251 -8.60 6.04 14.47
CA TYR A 251 -9.85 6.79 14.31
C TYR A 251 -11.01 5.81 14.17
N ASP A 252 -12.07 6.02 14.90
CA ASP A 252 -13.39 5.47 14.61
C ASP A 252 -14.30 6.57 14.02
N LYS A 253 -15.59 6.30 13.86
CA LYS A 253 -16.55 7.25 13.30
C LYS A 253 -16.77 8.53 14.14
N GLU A 254 -16.30 8.59 15.39
CA GLU A 254 -16.54 9.68 16.33
C GLU A 254 -15.26 10.23 16.97
N ASN A 255 -14.27 9.39 17.19
CA ASN A 255 -13.11 9.69 18.02
C ASN A 255 -11.77 9.53 17.31
N GLU A 256 -10.77 10.21 17.88
CA GLU A 256 -9.36 10.01 17.62
C GLU A 256 -8.71 9.47 18.90
N TYR A 257 -7.87 8.46 18.74
CA TYR A 257 -7.05 7.90 19.82
C TYR A 257 -5.58 7.93 19.42
N LYS A 258 -4.73 8.24 20.38
CA LYS A 258 -3.27 8.15 20.21
C LYS A 258 -2.78 6.85 20.82
N GLU A 259 -2.08 6.06 20.05
CA GLU A 259 -1.41 4.84 20.52
C GLU A 259 -0.02 5.20 21.08
N ASP A 260 0.36 4.56 22.19
CA ASP A 260 1.67 4.75 22.81
C ASP A 260 2.80 4.13 21.97
N SER A 261 2.45 3.10 21.20
CA SER A 261 3.35 2.37 20.31
C SER A 261 2.62 1.82 19.08
N ILE A 262 3.38 1.51 18.03
CA ILE A 262 2.93 0.63 16.93
C ILE A 262 3.32 -0.82 17.24
N ALA A 263 2.68 -1.79 16.58
CA ALA A 263 2.96 -3.19 16.84
C ALA A 263 4.37 -3.59 16.38
N SER A 264 4.76 -3.20 15.16
CA SER A 264 6.07 -3.50 14.61
C SER A 264 6.39 -2.58 13.41
N MET A 265 7.66 -2.61 13.00
CA MET A 265 8.14 -1.91 11.81
C MET A 265 9.06 -2.82 11.00
N VAL A 266 8.92 -2.82 9.68
CA VAL A 266 9.82 -3.49 8.76
C VAL A 266 10.56 -2.41 7.97
N LEU A 267 11.88 -2.38 8.09
CA LEU A 267 12.71 -1.41 7.37
C LEU A 267 13.00 -1.89 5.95
N GLY A 268 13.26 -0.94 5.06
CA GLY A 268 13.85 -1.25 3.75
C GLY A 268 15.23 -1.89 3.88
N ASP A 269 15.68 -2.56 2.80
CA ASP A 269 16.95 -3.25 2.73
C ASP A 269 18.11 -2.31 3.06
N LEU A 270 18.96 -2.68 4.03
CA LEU A 270 19.92 -1.74 4.64
C LEU A 270 21.23 -1.61 3.87
N HIS A 271 21.85 -2.73 3.50
CA HIS A 271 23.08 -2.81 2.68
C HIS A 271 24.28 -2.02 3.22
N LEU A 272 24.66 -2.21 4.48
CA LEU A 272 25.88 -1.62 5.02
C LEU A 272 27.12 -2.08 4.23
N PRO A 273 28.07 -1.21 3.89
CA PRO A 273 28.17 0.22 4.18
C PRO A 273 27.59 1.14 3.07
N GLU A 274 26.70 0.63 2.23
CA GLU A 274 26.10 1.39 1.12
C GLU A 274 24.77 2.06 1.51
N GLU A 275 24.50 2.18 2.81
CA GLU A 275 23.30 2.86 3.32
C GLU A 275 23.23 4.33 2.89
N SER A 276 22.00 4.84 2.77
CA SER A 276 21.71 6.28 2.71
C SER A 276 21.66 6.80 4.15
N PRO A 277 22.61 7.65 4.58
CA PRO A 277 22.62 8.13 5.96
C PRO A 277 21.32 8.85 6.35
N SER A 278 20.74 9.66 5.45
CA SER A 278 19.47 10.36 5.70
C SER A 278 18.32 9.37 5.86
N ALA A 279 18.15 8.41 4.94
CA ALA A 279 17.07 7.43 5.02
C ALA A 279 17.17 6.55 6.27
N LEU A 280 18.38 6.16 6.67
CA LEU A 280 18.61 5.42 7.91
C LEU A 280 18.24 6.27 9.13
N MET A 281 18.71 7.51 9.21
CA MET A 281 18.42 8.39 10.35
C MET A 281 16.92 8.69 10.48
N ASP A 282 16.23 9.01 9.38
CA ASP A 282 14.78 9.23 9.37
C ASP A 282 14.03 7.97 9.87
N SER A 283 14.49 6.77 9.47
CA SER A 283 13.93 5.50 9.94
C SER A 283 14.11 5.31 11.44
N LEU A 284 15.29 5.58 11.99
CA LEU A 284 15.57 5.48 13.43
C LEU A 284 14.79 6.52 14.24
N ASP A 285 14.60 7.73 13.70
CA ASP A 285 13.74 8.73 14.32
C ASP A 285 12.27 8.29 14.35
N MET A 286 11.80 7.60 13.31
CA MET A 286 10.48 6.96 13.30
C MET A 286 10.38 5.84 14.34
N VAL A 287 11.40 4.98 14.49
CA VAL A 287 11.46 3.93 15.52
C VAL A 287 11.33 4.56 16.92
N ASN A 288 12.11 5.59 17.22
CA ASN A 288 12.03 6.30 18.51
C ASN A 288 10.67 6.98 18.75
N LYS A 289 10.08 7.54 17.70
CA LYS A 289 8.80 8.24 17.78
C LYS A 289 7.61 7.30 17.98
N TYR A 290 7.59 6.18 17.25
CA TYR A 290 6.45 5.25 17.23
C TYR A 290 6.65 4.03 18.12
N LYS A 291 7.85 3.82 18.64
CA LYS A 291 8.21 2.82 19.67
C LYS A 291 7.72 1.40 19.34
N PRO A 292 8.01 0.86 18.16
CA PRO A 292 7.71 -0.54 17.88
C PRO A 292 8.43 -1.46 18.86
N GLN A 293 7.79 -2.56 19.25
CA GLN A 293 8.43 -3.58 20.07
C GLN A 293 9.55 -4.28 19.30
N TYR A 294 9.28 -4.60 18.02
CA TYR A 294 10.21 -5.25 17.11
C TYR A 294 10.40 -4.44 15.83
N VAL A 295 11.63 -4.37 15.36
CA VAL A 295 11.98 -3.80 14.06
C VAL A 295 12.69 -4.88 13.24
N PHE A 296 12.17 -5.20 12.07
CA PHE A 296 12.73 -6.18 11.16
C PHE A 296 13.63 -5.51 10.13
N ILE A 297 14.82 -6.08 9.90
CA ILE A 297 15.83 -5.55 8.96
C ILE A 297 16.16 -6.62 7.94
N HIS A 298 16.07 -6.25 6.67
CA HIS A 298 16.49 -7.05 5.52
C HIS A 298 17.86 -6.61 5.03
N ASP A 299 18.62 -7.53 4.43
CA ASP A 299 19.93 -7.26 3.77
C ASP A 299 20.82 -6.32 4.59
N VAL A 300 21.21 -6.75 5.79
CA VAL A 300 21.99 -5.92 6.72
C VAL A 300 23.29 -5.42 6.08
N ALA A 301 24.00 -6.27 5.33
CA ALA A 301 25.28 -5.93 4.73
C ALA A 301 25.37 -6.35 3.25
N SER A 302 26.13 -5.59 2.48
CA SER A 302 26.31 -5.82 1.04
C SER A 302 27.34 -6.94 0.74
N TRP A 303 28.34 -7.11 1.59
CA TRP A 303 29.47 -8.02 1.41
C TRP A 303 30.15 -7.85 0.03
N ASN A 304 30.37 -6.60 -0.38
CA ASN A 304 30.91 -6.25 -1.68
C ASN A 304 32.34 -6.76 -1.89
N SER A 305 33.11 -6.90 -0.82
CA SER A 305 34.49 -7.39 -0.85
C SER A 305 34.63 -8.83 -1.37
N ILE A 306 33.56 -9.64 -1.17
CA ILE A 306 33.52 -11.07 -1.53
C ILE A 306 32.37 -11.42 -2.48
N SER A 307 31.60 -10.44 -2.94
CA SER A 307 30.47 -10.67 -3.84
C SER A 307 30.93 -11.36 -5.12
N HIS A 308 30.40 -12.52 -5.39
CA HIS A 308 30.68 -13.28 -6.61
C HIS A 308 30.25 -12.54 -7.89
N HIS A 309 29.37 -11.58 -7.80
CA HIS A 309 28.95 -10.72 -8.90
C HIS A 309 30.03 -9.69 -9.26
N GLU A 310 30.83 -9.23 -8.29
CA GLU A 310 31.84 -8.19 -8.49
C GLU A 310 33.27 -8.75 -8.52
N PHE A 311 33.47 -9.97 -8.02
CA PHE A 311 34.79 -10.58 -7.88
C PHE A 311 35.64 -10.63 -9.17
N ASN A 312 35.01 -10.82 -10.32
CA ASN A 312 35.64 -10.86 -11.63
C ASN A 312 35.62 -9.53 -12.38
N LEU A 313 35.04 -8.46 -11.78
CA LEU A 313 34.96 -7.14 -12.41
C LEU A 313 36.13 -6.26 -11.99
N HIS A 314 37.21 -6.27 -12.76
CA HIS A 314 38.45 -5.59 -12.40
C HIS A 314 38.32 -4.08 -12.16
N PHE A 315 37.49 -3.38 -12.93
CA PHE A 315 37.22 -1.96 -12.72
C PHE A 315 36.43 -1.69 -11.43
N THR A 316 35.42 -2.49 -11.13
CA THR A 316 34.65 -2.41 -9.89
C THR A 316 35.52 -2.69 -8.68
N ARG A 317 36.32 -3.73 -8.71
CA ARG A 317 37.30 -4.02 -7.64
C ARG A 317 38.30 -2.90 -7.42
N ALA A 318 38.84 -2.32 -8.49
CA ALA A 318 39.78 -1.20 -8.38
C ALA A 318 39.11 0.04 -7.76
N LYS A 319 37.84 0.29 -8.09
CA LYS A 319 37.04 1.38 -7.51
C LYS A 319 36.72 1.12 -6.03
N ASN A 320 36.32 -0.10 -5.70
CA ASN A 320 35.98 -0.51 -4.32
C ASN A 320 37.22 -0.41 -3.40
N ARG A 321 38.39 -0.74 -3.90
CA ARG A 321 39.66 -0.56 -3.14
C ARG A 321 39.92 0.89 -2.72
N ASN A 322 39.48 1.85 -3.52
CA ASN A 322 39.62 3.28 -3.19
C ASN A 322 38.53 3.78 -2.21
N ASN A 323 37.47 2.99 -1.98
CA ASN A 323 36.29 3.38 -1.18
C ASN A 323 36.18 2.64 0.17
N SER A 324 37.28 2.12 0.73
CA SER A 324 37.31 1.41 2.03
C SER A 324 36.72 -0.01 2.04
N ASN A 325 36.21 -0.54 0.93
CA ASN A 325 35.70 -1.92 0.81
C ASN A 325 36.77 -2.84 0.26
N GLN A 326 37.97 -2.84 0.92
CA GLN A 326 39.15 -3.53 0.37
C GLN A 326 39.17 -5.02 0.67
N ASP A 327 38.70 -5.40 1.83
CA ASP A 327 38.66 -6.76 2.35
C ASP A 327 37.50 -6.99 3.29
N LEU A 328 37.22 -8.25 3.58
CA LEU A 328 36.06 -8.67 4.39
C LEU A 328 36.17 -8.19 5.84
N GLU A 329 37.39 -8.12 6.42
CA GLU A 329 37.58 -7.68 7.79
C GLU A 329 37.26 -6.19 7.96
N THR A 330 37.70 -5.35 7.02
CA THR A 330 37.38 -3.93 6.98
C THR A 330 35.87 -3.71 6.81
N GLU A 331 35.18 -4.45 5.91
CA GLU A 331 33.75 -4.37 5.70
C GLU A 331 32.98 -4.80 6.95
N LEU A 332 33.39 -5.89 7.62
CA LEU A 332 32.77 -6.37 8.86
C LEU A 332 32.92 -5.34 10.01
N ASN A 333 34.06 -4.71 10.16
CA ASN A 333 34.28 -3.68 11.18
C ASN A 333 33.36 -2.47 10.96
N ILE A 334 33.15 -2.07 9.71
CA ILE A 334 32.20 -0.98 9.39
C ILE A 334 30.75 -1.41 9.71
N VAL A 335 30.37 -2.64 9.38
CA VAL A 335 29.04 -3.18 9.72
C VAL A 335 28.85 -3.16 11.23
N GLU A 336 29.81 -3.64 12.02
CA GLU A 336 29.78 -3.61 13.48
C GLU A 336 29.59 -2.18 14.03
N GLU A 337 30.40 -1.22 13.55
CA GLU A 337 30.30 0.20 13.93
C GLU A 337 28.88 0.74 13.67
N ARG A 338 28.31 0.46 12.49
CA ARG A 338 26.97 0.94 12.11
C ARG A 338 25.86 0.28 12.92
N LEU A 339 25.95 -1.01 13.21
CA LEU A 339 24.99 -1.71 14.07
C LEU A 339 25.03 -1.16 15.51
N ASN A 340 26.20 -0.83 16.03
CA ASN A 340 26.36 -0.17 17.35
C ASN A 340 25.69 1.22 17.36
N ILE A 341 25.86 2.03 16.32
CA ILE A 341 25.19 3.33 16.20
C ILE A 341 23.65 3.16 16.18
N ILE A 342 23.12 2.19 15.45
CA ILE A 342 21.69 1.88 15.42
C ILE A 342 21.20 1.47 16.81
N SER A 343 21.94 0.59 17.48
CA SER A 343 21.64 0.11 18.85
C SER A 343 21.60 1.27 19.86
N GLU A 344 22.62 2.10 19.85
CA GLU A 344 22.74 3.27 20.75
C GLU A 344 21.62 4.29 20.52
N LYS A 345 21.22 4.48 19.27
CA LYS A 345 20.13 5.41 18.93
C LYS A 345 18.77 4.88 19.36
N CYS A 346 18.55 3.56 19.36
CA CYS A 346 17.26 2.91 19.68
C CYS A 346 17.44 1.80 20.74
N PRO A 347 17.91 2.10 21.96
CA PRO A 347 18.32 1.07 22.93
C PRO A 347 17.18 0.26 23.53
N LYS A 348 15.92 0.67 23.34
CA LYS A 348 14.74 0.00 23.88
C LYS A 348 14.01 -0.87 22.86
N THR A 349 14.50 -0.90 21.63
CA THR A 349 13.90 -1.63 20.51
C THR A 349 14.68 -2.91 20.26
N THR A 350 14.00 -4.02 20.05
CA THR A 350 14.61 -5.25 19.56
C THR A 350 14.64 -5.24 18.05
N PHE A 351 15.85 -5.33 17.48
CA PHE A 351 16.06 -5.45 16.05
C PHE A 351 16.18 -6.92 15.64
N CYS A 352 15.35 -7.35 14.69
CA CYS A 352 15.30 -8.70 14.18
C CYS A 352 15.91 -8.73 12.77
N ILE A 353 17.02 -9.41 12.60
CA ILE A 353 17.70 -9.57 11.31
C ILE A 353 17.10 -10.77 10.59
N ILE A 354 16.66 -10.55 9.36
CA ILE A 354 16.14 -11.57 8.46
C ILE A 354 17.25 -12.03 7.54
N SER A 355 17.47 -13.35 7.47
CA SER A 355 18.50 -13.93 6.60
C SER A 355 18.20 -13.63 5.13
N SER A 356 19.22 -13.21 4.38
CA SER A 356 19.10 -12.71 3.00
C SER A 356 19.99 -13.47 2.02
N ASN A 357 19.85 -13.17 0.72
CA ASN A 357 20.75 -13.68 -0.30
C ASN A 357 22.19 -13.10 -0.17
N HIS A 358 22.36 -11.95 0.45
CA HIS A 358 23.70 -11.38 0.71
C HIS A 358 24.45 -12.16 1.79
N ASP A 359 23.77 -12.69 2.79
CA ASP A 359 24.38 -13.60 3.77
C ASP A 359 24.91 -14.88 3.12
N GLU A 360 24.23 -15.35 2.06
CA GLU A 360 24.69 -16.49 1.26
C GLU A 360 25.97 -16.21 0.45
N PHE A 361 26.34 -14.94 0.24
CA PHE A 361 27.62 -14.61 -0.43
C PHE A 361 28.80 -15.05 0.42
N VAL A 362 28.74 -14.86 1.74
CA VAL A 362 29.79 -15.32 2.68
C VAL A 362 29.91 -16.84 2.60
N ARG A 363 28.83 -17.58 2.69
CA ARG A 363 28.83 -19.04 2.59
C ARG A 363 29.42 -19.53 1.27
N LYS A 364 28.97 -18.97 0.15
CA LYS A 364 29.49 -19.32 -1.20
C LYS A 364 30.98 -19.00 -1.35
N TYR A 365 31.43 -17.88 -0.77
CA TYR A 365 32.82 -17.51 -0.77
C TYR A 365 33.69 -18.53 0.01
N LEU A 366 33.25 -18.93 1.20
CA LEU A 366 33.91 -19.96 2.01
C LEU A 366 33.97 -21.32 1.32
N GLU A 367 32.93 -21.70 0.58
CA GLU A 367 32.91 -22.98 -0.15
C GLU A 367 33.82 -23.03 -1.38
N LYS A 368 34.02 -21.90 -2.07
CA LYS A 368 34.60 -21.91 -3.42
C LYS A 368 35.88 -21.11 -3.59
N ASP A 369 35.98 -19.96 -2.96
CA ASP A 369 36.91 -18.92 -3.38
C ASP A 369 37.92 -18.45 -2.29
N PHE A 370 37.67 -18.74 -1.01
CA PHE A 370 38.51 -18.19 0.08
C PHE A 370 40.01 -18.57 -0.01
N ASN A 371 40.31 -19.75 -0.52
CA ASN A 371 41.68 -20.24 -0.66
C ASN A 371 42.47 -19.54 -1.78
N LYS A 372 41.82 -18.75 -2.60
CA LYS A 372 42.40 -17.96 -3.70
C LYS A 372 42.57 -16.49 -3.34
N ASP A 373 42.00 -16.06 -2.23
CA ASP A 373 41.94 -14.64 -1.82
C ASP A 373 42.78 -14.38 -0.58
N THR A 374 44.08 -14.07 -0.79
CA THR A 374 45.06 -13.92 0.27
C THR A 374 44.72 -12.86 1.33
N PRO A 375 44.18 -11.67 0.99
CA PRO A 375 43.79 -10.67 1.99
C PRO A 375 42.79 -11.16 3.03
N ASN A 376 41.84 -12.00 2.62
CA ASN A 376 40.76 -12.51 3.49
C ASN A 376 41.07 -13.87 4.14
N ALA A 377 42.21 -14.50 3.82
CA ALA A 377 42.46 -15.90 4.17
C ALA A 377 42.36 -16.21 5.68
N ARG A 378 42.82 -15.30 6.54
CA ARG A 378 42.78 -15.48 8.00
C ARG A 378 41.36 -15.47 8.52
N LEU A 379 40.60 -14.41 8.20
CA LEU A 379 39.17 -14.27 8.63
C LEU A 379 38.31 -15.38 8.02
N ALA A 380 38.52 -15.71 6.74
CA ALA A 380 37.80 -16.78 6.07
C ALA A 380 38.01 -18.15 6.73
N ALA A 381 39.23 -18.48 7.19
CA ALA A 381 39.49 -19.71 7.94
C ALA A 381 38.74 -19.74 9.29
N GLN A 382 38.67 -18.61 10.00
CA GLN A 382 37.91 -18.50 11.24
C GLN A 382 36.40 -18.65 10.98
N LEU A 383 35.87 -17.94 9.98
CA LEU A 383 34.49 -18.03 9.59
C LEU A 383 34.08 -19.43 9.11
N PHE A 384 34.94 -20.14 8.40
CA PHE A 384 34.67 -21.51 7.96
C PHE A 384 34.36 -22.44 9.15
N ILE A 385 35.11 -22.32 10.25
CA ILE A 385 34.86 -23.09 11.49
C ILE A 385 33.53 -22.67 12.09
N LYS A 386 33.27 -21.36 12.24
CA LYS A 386 32.00 -20.83 12.77
C LYS A 386 30.78 -21.32 11.99
N TYR A 387 30.86 -21.30 10.66
CA TYR A 387 29.73 -21.79 9.81
C TYR A 387 29.50 -23.31 9.98
N LEU A 388 30.55 -24.11 10.27
CA LEU A 388 30.35 -25.52 10.62
C LEU A 388 29.65 -25.72 11.97
N ASP A 389 29.85 -24.78 12.89
CA ASP A 389 29.21 -24.78 14.22
C ASP A 389 27.80 -24.14 14.20
N GLY A 390 27.31 -23.71 13.00
CA GLY A 390 25.98 -23.12 12.83
C GLY A 390 25.91 -21.61 13.11
N GLU A 391 27.06 -20.97 13.31
CA GLU A 391 27.16 -19.52 13.47
C GLU A 391 27.22 -18.79 12.13
N THR A 392 27.12 -17.46 12.14
CA THR A 392 27.22 -16.60 10.96
C THR A 392 28.33 -15.58 11.12
N ILE A 393 28.64 -14.84 10.07
CA ILE A 393 29.61 -13.73 10.12
C ILE A 393 29.15 -12.64 11.11
N LEU A 394 27.85 -12.49 11.36
CA LEU A 394 27.29 -11.47 12.25
C LEU A 394 27.32 -11.88 13.73
N THR A 395 27.48 -13.16 14.06
CA THR A 395 27.29 -13.69 15.44
C THR A 395 28.05 -12.90 16.50
N ASP A 396 29.30 -12.52 16.24
CA ASP A 396 30.16 -11.83 17.24
C ASP A 396 30.01 -10.31 17.23
N VAL A 397 29.38 -9.74 16.20
CA VAL A 397 29.32 -8.27 16.01
C VAL A 397 27.94 -7.68 16.25
N LEU A 398 26.96 -8.54 16.60
CA LEU A 398 25.61 -8.08 16.92
C LEU A 398 25.54 -7.41 18.29
N PRO A 399 25.02 -6.19 18.42
CA PRO A 399 24.69 -5.57 19.70
C PRO A 399 23.62 -6.38 20.48
N GLU A 400 23.55 -6.21 21.81
CA GLU A 400 22.64 -6.98 22.69
C GLU A 400 21.15 -6.91 22.32
N ASN A 401 20.71 -5.79 21.72
CA ASN A 401 19.31 -5.62 21.31
C ASN A 401 19.05 -6.08 19.86
N PHE A 402 19.99 -6.82 19.24
CA PHE A 402 19.82 -7.46 17.94
C PHE A 402 19.70 -8.97 18.09
N ILE A 403 18.80 -9.56 17.33
CA ILE A 403 18.63 -11.00 17.19
C ILE A 403 18.61 -11.39 15.71
N GLN A 404 19.32 -12.43 15.34
CA GLN A 404 19.22 -13.01 13.99
C GLN A 404 18.15 -14.09 14.01
N LEU A 405 17.15 -13.97 13.11
CA LEU A 405 16.10 -14.97 12.98
C LEU A 405 16.61 -16.20 12.23
N GLU A 406 16.20 -17.37 12.69
CA GLU A 406 16.53 -18.61 12.01
C GLU A 406 15.88 -18.68 10.63
N LYS A 407 16.69 -19.00 9.61
CA LYS A 407 16.23 -19.12 8.23
C LYS A 407 15.18 -20.23 8.09
N ASN A 408 14.17 -20.02 7.25
CA ASN A 408 13.07 -20.97 6.98
C ASN A 408 12.20 -21.28 8.23
N THR A 409 12.19 -20.41 9.22
CA THR A 409 11.23 -20.46 10.33
C THR A 409 10.17 -19.38 10.16
N SER A 410 8.96 -19.59 10.69
CA SER A 410 7.88 -18.62 10.60
C SER A 410 7.96 -17.61 11.75
N CYS A 411 7.87 -16.33 11.42
CA CYS A 411 7.70 -15.24 12.38
C CYS A 411 6.50 -14.39 11.96
N LYS A 412 5.42 -14.42 12.74
CA LYS A 412 4.18 -13.71 12.41
C LYS A 412 3.90 -12.57 13.38
N ILE A 413 3.68 -11.38 12.83
CA ILE A 413 3.23 -10.19 13.56
C ILE A 413 1.85 -9.78 13.05
N ASN A 414 0.84 -9.88 13.91
CA ASN A 414 -0.55 -9.49 13.62
C ASN A 414 -1.09 -10.01 12.28
N GLY A 415 -0.73 -11.28 11.96
CA GLY A 415 -1.17 -11.99 10.76
C GLY A 415 -0.22 -11.91 9.57
N PHE A 416 0.80 -11.06 9.60
CA PHE A 416 1.84 -11.00 8.56
C PHE A 416 3.02 -11.91 8.88
N GLU A 417 3.41 -12.75 7.94
CA GLU A 417 4.74 -13.36 7.92
C GLU A 417 5.77 -12.27 7.65
N VAL A 418 6.86 -12.24 8.44
CA VAL A 418 7.90 -11.19 8.32
C VAL A 418 9.32 -11.76 8.25
N ASN A 419 9.49 -13.09 8.34
CA ASN A 419 10.81 -13.75 8.29
C ASN A 419 11.13 -14.31 6.89
N GLU A 420 10.69 -13.62 5.83
CA GLU A 420 11.04 -13.94 4.43
C GLU A 420 11.68 -12.73 3.77
N HIS A 421 12.91 -12.91 3.25
CA HIS A 421 13.60 -11.81 2.57
C HIS A 421 12.99 -11.52 1.19
N GLY A 422 12.58 -12.54 0.45
CA GLY A 422 11.95 -12.36 -0.86
C GLY A 422 12.82 -12.73 -2.06
N ASP A 423 14.03 -13.22 -1.85
CA ASP A 423 14.96 -13.66 -2.90
C ASP A 423 14.55 -14.98 -3.55
N CYS A 424 14.03 -15.92 -2.76
CA CYS A 424 13.65 -17.25 -3.17
C CYS A 424 12.13 -17.41 -3.30
N GLY A 425 11.66 -17.81 -4.48
CA GLY A 425 10.27 -18.14 -4.76
C GLY A 425 10.02 -19.66 -4.82
N ILE A 426 8.94 -20.05 -5.51
CA ILE A 426 8.52 -21.45 -5.63
C ILE A 426 9.64 -22.28 -6.25
N ALA A 427 9.99 -23.41 -5.60
CA ALA A 427 11.02 -24.36 -6.03
C ALA A 427 12.40 -23.74 -6.31
N GLY A 428 12.78 -22.72 -5.54
CA GLY A 428 14.07 -22.04 -5.67
C GLY A 428 14.18 -21.08 -6.85
N ALA A 429 13.08 -20.79 -7.55
CA ALA A 429 13.06 -19.74 -8.56
C ALA A 429 13.20 -18.36 -7.90
N LYS A 430 13.53 -17.34 -8.70
CA LYS A 430 13.54 -15.96 -8.21
C LYS A 430 12.18 -15.58 -7.60
N GLY A 431 12.21 -14.97 -6.41
CA GLY A 431 11.02 -14.51 -5.72
C GLY A 431 10.25 -13.44 -6.49
N SER A 432 8.94 -13.42 -6.34
CA SER A 432 8.07 -12.40 -6.89
C SER A 432 6.78 -12.30 -6.07
N VAL A 433 6.17 -11.12 -5.99
CA VAL A 433 4.89 -10.90 -5.29
C VAL A 433 3.79 -11.88 -5.72
N ARG A 434 3.79 -12.27 -7.00
CA ARG A 434 2.82 -13.25 -7.53
C ARG A 434 3.09 -14.68 -7.07
N SER A 435 4.36 -15.06 -6.89
CA SER A 435 4.71 -16.39 -6.36
C SER A 435 4.37 -16.47 -4.88
N PHE A 436 4.70 -15.44 -4.11
CA PHE A 436 4.44 -15.38 -2.67
C PHE A 436 2.95 -15.37 -2.34
N ASN A 437 2.14 -14.66 -3.12
CA ASN A 437 0.68 -14.62 -2.95
C ASN A 437 -0.01 -16.00 -3.11
N ARG A 438 0.70 -17.03 -3.60
CA ARG A 438 0.20 -18.41 -3.68
C ARG A 438 0.53 -19.25 -2.44
N GLY A 439 1.54 -18.84 -1.67
CA GLY A 439 2.06 -19.61 -0.53
C GLY A 439 1.78 -18.97 0.82
N PHE A 440 1.65 -17.65 0.87
CA PHE A 440 1.43 -16.90 2.11
C PHE A 440 0.01 -16.30 2.17
N ASP A 441 -0.59 -16.33 3.34
CA ASP A 441 -1.85 -15.60 3.58
C ASP A 441 -1.63 -14.09 3.61
N SER A 442 -0.54 -13.65 4.22
CA SER A 442 -0.06 -12.27 4.24
C SER A 442 1.44 -12.27 4.49
N LEU A 443 2.17 -11.44 3.75
CA LEU A 443 3.63 -11.38 3.80
C LEU A 443 4.12 -9.93 3.69
N ILE A 444 5.13 -9.56 4.47
CA ILE A 444 5.93 -8.33 4.26
C ILE A 444 7.37 -8.76 4.05
N HIS A 445 8.01 -8.34 2.95
CA HIS A 445 9.36 -8.72 2.60
C HIS A 445 10.15 -7.59 1.91
N GLY A 446 11.47 -7.76 1.74
CA GLY A 446 12.39 -6.84 1.08
C GLY A 446 12.85 -7.30 -0.30
N HIS A 447 14.17 -7.29 -0.55
CA HIS A 447 14.93 -7.82 -1.69
C HIS A 447 14.83 -6.99 -2.98
N THR A 448 13.66 -6.54 -3.39
CA THR A 448 13.52 -5.91 -4.72
C THR A 448 13.81 -4.41 -4.71
N HIS A 449 13.91 -3.79 -3.54
CA HIS A 449 14.07 -2.35 -3.32
C HIS A 449 12.95 -1.50 -3.93
N SER A 450 11.92 -2.15 -4.48
CA SER A 450 10.79 -1.53 -5.17
C SER A 450 9.53 -1.73 -4.35
N PRO A 451 9.09 -0.75 -3.58
CA PRO A 451 7.88 -0.85 -2.77
C PRO A 451 6.65 -1.25 -3.60
N GLU A 452 5.91 -2.23 -3.11
CA GLU A 452 4.71 -2.73 -3.78
C GLU A 452 3.67 -3.22 -2.76
N ILE A 453 2.40 -2.97 -3.04
CA ILE A 453 1.26 -3.64 -2.41
C ILE A 453 0.56 -4.44 -3.51
N TYR A 454 0.60 -5.75 -3.41
CA TYR A 454 -0.07 -6.66 -4.32
C TYR A 454 -0.88 -7.69 -3.52
N GLU A 455 -2.20 -7.53 -3.51
CA GLU A 455 -3.10 -8.33 -2.66
C GLU A 455 -2.67 -8.22 -1.18
N LYS A 456 -2.20 -9.31 -0.58
CA LYS A 456 -1.71 -9.34 0.81
C LYS A 456 -0.19 -9.49 0.93
N VAL A 457 0.52 -9.30 -0.17
CA VAL A 457 1.98 -9.24 -0.21
C VAL A 457 2.42 -7.79 -0.28
N VAL A 458 3.24 -7.39 0.68
CA VAL A 458 3.78 -6.03 0.80
C VAL A 458 5.29 -6.10 0.66
N VAL A 459 5.84 -5.25 -0.17
CA VAL A 459 7.28 -5.13 -0.36
C VAL A 459 7.73 -3.79 0.18
N VAL A 460 8.73 -3.81 1.07
CA VAL A 460 9.39 -2.58 1.52
C VAL A 460 10.39 -2.08 0.47
N GLY A 461 10.89 -0.87 0.65
CA GLY A 461 11.90 -0.31 -0.23
C GLY A 461 13.32 -0.68 0.16
N THR A 462 14.20 0.29 0.09
CA THR A 462 15.59 0.17 0.56
C THR A 462 15.97 1.37 1.43
N LEU A 463 16.94 1.18 2.30
CA LEU A 463 17.65 2.25 3.00
C LEU A 463 19.06 2.46 2.43
N SER A 464 19.44 1.69 1.40
CA SER A 464 20.70 1.90 0.67
C SER A 464 20.63 3.15 -0.22
N LYS A 465 21.78 3.59 -0.72
CA LYS A 465 21.82 4.55 -1.82
C LYS A 465 21.00 4.03 -3.00
N LEU A 466 20.22 4.88 -3.63
CA LEU A 466 19.37 4.49 -4.77
C LEU A 466 20.18 4.20 -6.05
N LYS A 467 21.48 4.53 -6.03
CA LYS A 467 22.44 4.24 -7.12
C LYS A 467 23.60 3.43 -6.57
N LEU A 468 23.60 2.16 -6.87
CA LEU A 468 24.70 1.24 -6.60
C LEU A 468 25.42 0.87 -7.91
N ASN A 469 26.55 0.17 -7.81
CA ASN A 469 27.40 -0.14 -8.97
C ASN A 469 26.66 -0.86 -10.12
N TYR A 470 25.65 -1.68 -9.79
CA TYR A 470 24.95 -2.52 -10.77
C TYR A 470 23.68 -1.88 -11.35
N ASN A 471 23.19 -0.76 -10.81
CA ASN A 471 21.97 -0.10 -11.31
C ASN A 471 22.19 1.35 -11.78
N GLN A 472 23.43 1.73 -12.13
CA GLN A 472 23.79 3.11 -12.49
C GLN A 472 23.18 3.61 -13.80
N GLN A 473 22.68 2.72 -14.65
CA GLN A 473 22.16 3.05 -15.98
C GLN A 473 20.71 2.63 -16.13
N GLY A 474 19.97 3.41 -16.94
CA GLY A 474 18.61 3.11 -17.32
C GLY A 474 17.55 3.68 -16.37
N LEU A 475 16.40 3.01 -16.33
CA LEU A 475 15.30 3.35 -15.44
C LEU A 475 15.44 2.60 -14.13
N THR A 476 14.93 3.19 -13.07
CA THR A 476 14.82 2.56 -11.74
C THR A 476 13.36 2.55 -11.27
N ASN A 477 13.07 1.68 -10.30
CA ASN A 477 11.84 1.65 -9.54
C ASN A 477 12.13 1.51 -8.02
N TRP A 478 13.36 1.80 -7.61
CA TRP A 478 13.77 1.77 -6.20
C TRP A 478 13.25 3.00 -5.47
N ALA A 479 12.90 2.85 -4.21
CA ALA A 479 12.54 3.97 -3.35
C ALA A 479 12.88 3.69 -1.88
N HIS A 480 13.15 4.73 -1.12
CA HIS A 480 13.26 4.63 0.33
C HIS A 480 11.86 4.47 0.92
N CYS A 481 11.60 3.31 1.53
CA CYS A 481 10.27 3.02 2.07
C CYS A 481 10.33 1.94 3.16
N ASN A 482 9.69 2.23 4.29
CA ASN A 482 9.49 1.31 5.40
C ASN A 482 8.01 0.88 5.47
N CYS A 483 7.72 -0.16 6.26
CA CYS A 483 6.35 -0.59 6.54
C CYS A 483 6.07 -0.55 8.05
N ILE A 484 4.97 0.07 8.45
CA ILE A 484 4.41 0.00 9.80
C ILE A 484 3.34 -1.09 9.83
N ILE A 485 3.35 -1.92 10.87
CA ILE A 485 2.27 -2.87 11.19
C ILE A 485 1.55 -2.35 12.43
N HIS A 486 0.23 -2.21 12.32
CA HIS A 486 -0.63 -1.75 13.42
C HIS A 486 -1.18 -2.90 14.25
N HIS A 487 -1.68 -2.58 15.45
CA HIS A 487 -2.16 -3.58 16.40
C HIS A 487 -3.36 -4.40 15.90
N ASN A 488 -4.20 -3.86 15.03
CA ASN A 488 -5.30 -4.60 14.40
C ASN A 488 -4.87 -5.40 13.15
N GLY A 489 -3.58 -5.41 12.80
CA GLY A 489 -3.06 -6.07 11.60
C GLY A 489 -3.41 -5.32 10.30
N SER A 490 -3.68 -4.02 10.36
CA SER A 490 -3.52 -3.15 9.19
C SER A 490 -2.07 -2.71 9.07
N PHE A 491 -1.69 -2.16 7.92
CA PHE A 491 -0.32 -1.74 7.67
C PHE A 491 -0.27 -0.42 6.89
N GLN A 492 0.88 0.25 6.93
CA GLN A 492 1.15 1.43 6.10
C GLN A 492 2.55 1.38 5.53
N LEU A 493 2.69 1.64 4.22
CA LEU A 493 3.96 1.96 3.60
C LEU A 493 4.28 3.44 3.78
N ILE A 494 5.46 3.70 4.31
CA ILE A 494 5.92 5.06 4.63
C ILE A 494 7.13 5.37 3.76
N PHE A 495 6.93 6.24 2.78
CA PHE A 495 7.99 6.74 1.92
C PHE A 495 8.81 7.79 2.66
N LEU A 496 10.12 7.64 2.62
CA LEU A 496 11.07 8.59 3.18
C LEU A 496 11.42 9.66 2.14
N PRO A 497 11.80 10.86 2.58
CA PRO A 497 12.29 11.88 1.67
C PRO A 497 13.49 11.38 0.86
N GLN A 498 13.52 11.74 -0.41
CA GLN A 498 14.67 11.49 -1.28
C GLN A 498 15.48 12.79 -1.37
N TYR A 499 16.57 12.86 -0.64
CA TYR A 499 17.49 13.97 -0.65
C TYR A 499 18.66 13.74 -1.61
#